data_2fb0d49baab96b3cc5d51fe17bbba26c
#
_entry.id   2fb0d49baab96b3cc5d51fe17bbba26c
#
_cell.length_a   1.000
_cell.length_b   1.000
_cell.length_c   1.000
_cell.angle_alpha   90.00
_cell.angle_beta   90.00
_cell.angle_gamma   90.00
#
_symmetry.space_group_name_H-M   'P 1'
#
loop_
_entity.id
_entity.type
_entity.pdbx_description
1 polymer ?
#
loop_
_entity_poly.entity_id
_entity_poly.type
_entity_poly.pdbx_seq_one_letter_code
_entity_poly.pdbx_strand_id
1 'polypeptide(L)'
;MRTRLQDGTSVGEIYPEKADCVLVDAPCSGLGILRHKPDLRWRKTVEDLTVFPPLQKKILESAAKCVKPGGTLVYSTCTMNRAENEDIVNAFRISHKDFEVVPVGNAFGFSKDSDYLSILPQDDGLDGFFIAKLRRK
;
A
#
# COMPACT_ATOMS: atom_id res chain seq x y z
N MET A 1 8.56 -16.70 -13.53
CA MET A 1 7.98 -16.23 -12.25
C MET A 1 7.77 -17.45 -11.35
N ARG A 2 8.10 -17.35 -10.06
CA ARG A 2 7.82 -18.42 -9.08
C ARG A 2 6.74 -17.90 -8.13
N THR A 3 5.72 -18.70 -7.85
CA THR A 3 4.65 -18.38 -6.91
C THR A 3 4.77 -19.26 -5.66
N ARG A 4 4.45 -18.69 -4.51
CA ARG A 4 4.44 -19.39 -3.24
C ARG A 4 3.27 -18.90 -2.40
N LEU A 5 2.50 -19.81 -1.84
CA LEU A 5 1.49 -19.49 -0.84
C LEU A 5 2.21 -19.21 0.49
N GLN A 6 2.09 -17.99 0.99
CA GLN A 6 2.75 -17.53 2.20
C GLN A 6 1.91 -16.45 2.89
N ASP A 7 1.89 -16.47 4.22
CA ASP A 7 1.29 -15.39 5.00
C ASP A 7 2.14 -14.13 4.88
N GLY A 8 1.57 -13.04 4.38
CA GLY A 8 2.24 -11.75 4.22
C GLY A 8 2.69 -11.13 5.54
N THR A 9 2.05 -11.47 6.66
CA THR A 9 2.40 -10.95 7.98
C THR A 9 3.71 -11.53 8.55
N SER A 10 4.24 -12.59 7.93
CA SER A 10 5.48 -13.27 8.36
C SER A 10 6.52 -13.44 7.25
N VAL A 11 6.28 -12.89 6.05
CA VAL A 11 7.16 -13.04 4.89
C VAL A 11 8.59 -12.54 5.15
N GLY A 12 8.75 -11.51 5.97
CA GLY A 12 10.04 -10.92 6.34
C GLY A 12 10.95 -11.85 7.14
N GLU A 13 10.40 -12.85 7.82
CA GLU A 13 11.17 -13.85 8.56
C GLU A 13 11.79 -14.89 7.62
N ILE A 14 11.17 -15.08 6.44
CA ILE A 14 11.60 -16.09 5.46
C ILE A 14 12.60 -15.51 4.47
N TYR A 15 12.45 -14.25 4.11
CA TYR A 15 13.25 -13.60 3.07
C TYR A 15 13.93 -12.30 3.56
N PRO A 16 14.63 -12.29 4.70
CA PRO A 16 15.24 -11.07 5.22
C PRO A 16 16.26 -10.51 4.23
N GLU A 17 16.14 -9.23 3.88
CA GLU A 17 17.06 -8.47 3.02
C GLU A 17 17.45 -9.17 1.69
N LYS A 18 16.47 -9.82 1.04
CA LYS A 18 16.72 -10.56 -0.22
C LYS A 18 16.18 -9.86 -1.45
N ALA A 19 15.35 -8.85 -1.31
CA ALA A 19 14.66 -8.22 -2.42
C ALA A 19 15.21 -6.81 -2.72
N ASP A 20 15.48 -6.53 -3.97
CA ASP A 20 15.84 -5.18 -4.45
C ASP A 20 14.57 -4.30 -4.55
N CYS A 21 13.41 -4.94 -4.79
CA CYS A 21 12.11 -4.28 -4.82
C CYS A 21 11.03 -5.19 -4.24
N VAL A 22 10.19 -4.65 -3.37
CA VAL A 22 9.03 -5.34 -2.79
C VAL A 22 7.79 -4.53 -3.10
N LEU A 23 6.77 -5.18 -3.67
CA LEU A 23 5.44 -4.61 -3.86
C LEU A 23 4.48 -5.26 -2.86
N VAL A 24 3.83 -4.43 -2.07
CA VAL A 24 2.72 -4.78 -1.19
C VAL A 24 1.44 -4.25 -1.82
N ASP A 25 0.73 -5.10 -2.54
CA ASP A 25 -0.65 -4.83 -2.96
C ASP A 25 -1.55 -5.32 -1.84
N ALA A 26 -1.92 -4.41 -0.94
CA ALA A 26 -2.47 -4.77 0.35
C ALA A 26 -3.96 -5.16 0.28
N PRO A 27 -4.40 -6.17 1.04
CA PRO A 27 -5.83 -6.41 1.22
C PRO A 27 -6.48 -5.15 1.81
N CYS A 28 -7.56 -4.67 1.22
CA CYS A 28 -8.19 -3.40 1.58
C CYS A 28 -9.72 -3.46 1.44
N SER A 29 -10.39 -2.39 1.86
CA SER A 29 -11.85 -2.27 1.76
C SER A 29 -12.38 -2.26 0.33
N GLY A 30 -11.55 -1.91 -0.67
CA GLY A 30 -11.93 -1.90 -2.07
C GLY A 30 -12.86 -0.74 -2.48
N LEU A 31 -12.93 0.33 -1.70
CA LEU A 31 -13.82 1.46 -1.96
C LEU A 31 -13.47 2.24 -3.24
N GLY A 32 -12.27 2.02 -3.80
CA GLY A 32 -11.85 2.64 -5.06
C GLY A 32 -12.41 1.97 -6.31
N ILE A 33 -12.85 0.70 -6.22
CA ILE A 33 -13.28 -0.11 -7.36
C ILE A 33 -14.78 -0.37 -7.40
N LEU A 34 -15.59 0.46 -6.75
CA LEU A 34 -17.06 0.34 -6.71
C LEU A 34 -17.72 0.38 -8.09
N ARG A 35 -17.07 1.00 -9.08
CA ARG A 35 -17.56 1.03 -10.47
C ARG A 35 -17.55 -0.37 -11.09
N HIS A 36 -16.53 -1.17 -10.81
CA HIS A 36 -16.39 -2.54 -11.33
C HIS A 36 -17.01 -3.59 -10.41
N LYS A 37 -17.14 -3.29 -9.12
CA LYS A 37 -17.72 -4.18 -8.11
C LYS A 37 -18.80 -3.47 -7.31
N PRO A 38 -19.94 -3.13 -7.92
CA PRO A 38 -21.00 -2.33 -7.27
C PRO A 38 -21.64 -3.05 -6.06
N ASP A 39 -21.57 -4.38 -6.01
CA ASP A 39 -22.03 -5.18 -4.89
C ASP A 39 -21.25 -4.93 -3.58
N LEU A 40 -20.03 -4.43 -3.65
CA LEU A 40 -19.27 -4.04 -2.46
C LEU A 40 -19.99 -2.95 -1.64
N ARG A 41 -20.76 -2.07 -2.31
CA ARG A 41 -21.54 -1.02 -1.64
C ARG A 41 -22.52 -1.59 -0.61
N TRP A 42 -23.06 -2.77 -0.87
CA TRP A 42 -24.09 -3.41 -0.06
C TRP A 42 -23.53 -4.44 0.93
N ARG A 43 -22.27 -4.86 0.73
CA ARG A 43 -21.62 -5.88 1.55
C ARG A 43 -20.69 -5.29 2.61
N LYS A 44 -20.26 -4.05 2.44
CA LYS A 44 -19.34 -3.40 3.37
C LYS A 44 -20.07 -2.70 4.50
N THR A 45 -19.59 -2.92 5.72
CA THR A 45 -20.04 -2.24 6.95
C THR A 45 -18.95 -1.30 7.46
N VAL A 46 -19.31 -0.45 8.43
CA VAL A 46 -18.33 0.45 9.06
C VAL A 46 -17.26 -0.36 9.82
N GLU A 47 -17.64 -1.47 10.40
CA GLU A 47 -16.74 -2.39 11.10
C GLU A 47 -15.67 -2.95 10.17
N ASP A 48 -16.03 -3.27 8.92
CA ASP A 48 -15.07 -3.75 7.91
C ASP A 48 -13.92 -2.76 7.68
N LEU A 49 -14.18 -1.45 7.81
CA LEU A 49 -13.15 -0.42 7.62
C LEU A 49 -12.11 -0.41 8.75
N THR A 50 -12.42 -1.01 9.89
CA THR A 50 -11.51 -1.08 11.05
C THR A 50 -10.64 -2.33 11.05
N VAL A 51 -10.98 -3.35 10.25
CA VAL A 51 -10.27 -4.64 10.20
C VAL A 51 -8.99 -4.54 9.36
N PHE A 52 -9.01 -3.79 8.26
CA PHE A 52 -7.88 -3.74 7.32
C PHE A 52 -6.65 -3.00 7.85
N PRO A 53 -6.75 -1.82 8.48
CA PRO A 53 -5.57 -1.06 8.88
C PRO A 53 -4.58 -1.84 9.76
N PRO A 54 -5.00 -2.58 10.82
CA PRO A 54 -4.07 -3.39 11.61
C PRO A 54 -3.38 -4.51 10.81
N LEU A 55 -4.10 -5.12 9.87
CA LEU A 55 -3.55 -6.16 9.00
C LEU A 55 -2.55 -5.59 8.01
N GLN A 56 -2.91 -4.48 7.37
CA GLN A 56 -2.05 -3.77 6.41
C GLN A 56 -0.74 -3.34 7.05
N LYS A 57 -0.80 -2.81 8.27
CA LYS A 57 0.37 -2.44 9.05
C LYS A 57 1.31 -3.63 9.26
N LYS A 58 0.79 -4.78 9.72
CA LYS A 58 1.59 -5.99 9.92
C LYS A 58 2.23 -6.50 8.64
N ILE A 59 1.49 -6.49 7.53
CA ILE A 59 2.01 -6.92 6.22
C ILE A 59 3.12 -5.97 5.77
N LEU A 60 2.93 -4.66 5.86
CA LEU A 60 3.93 -3.67 5.45
C LEU A 60 5.20 -3.77 6.28
N GLU A 61 5.09 -3.92 7.61
CA GLU A 61 6.23 -4.12 8.52
C GLU A 61 6.99 -5.41 8.22
N SER A 62 6.29 -6.49 7.90
CA SER A 62 6.92 -7.76 7.52
C SER A 62 7.60 -7.66 6.15
N ALA A 63 6.94 -7.07 5.16
CA ALA A 63 7.48 -6.88 3.82
C ALA A 63 8.73 -5.97 3.81
N ALA A 64 8.77 -4.96 4.67
CA ALA A 64 9.92 -4.07 4.79
C ALA A 64 11.21 -4.83 5.16
N LYS A 65 11.12 -5.87 5.99
CA LYS A 65 12.27 -6.72 6.34
C LYS A 65 12.88 -7.46 5.15
N CYS A 66 12.09 -7.68 4.09
CA CYS A 66 12.58 -8.33 2.87
C CYS A 66 13.44 -7.40 2.00
N VAL A 67 13.33 -6.09 2.16
CA VAL A 67 13.99 -5.10 1.31
C VAL A 67 15.45 -4.98 1.71
N LYS A 68 16.36 -5.06 0.73
CA LYS A 68 17.79 -4.80 0.94
C LYS A 68 18.03 -3.33 1.30
N PRO A 69 19.13 -2.98 1.98
CA PRO A 69 19.63 -1.60 2.00
C PRO A 69 19.77 -1.04 0.57
N GLY A 70 19.29 0.18 0.34
CA GLY A 70 19.20 0.78 -0.99
C GLY A 70 18.01 0.32 -1.85
N GLY A 71 17.26 -0.69 -1.40
CA GLY A 71 16.12 -1.26 -2.12
C GLY A 71 14.85 -0.43 -2.01
N THR A 72 13.82 -0.83 -2.74
CA THR A 72 12.53 -0.12 -2.85
C THR A 72 11.40 -0.93 -2.24
N LEU A 73 10.53 -0.27 -1.50
CA LEU A 73 9.26 -0.79 -1.02
C LEU A 73 8.12 0.04 -1.61
N VAL A 74 7.18 -0.62 -2.27
CA VAL A 74 5.97 0.02 -2.80
C VAL A 74 4.77 -0.54 -2.04
N TYR A 75 3.92 0.35 -1.56
CA TYR A 75 2.66 0.03 -0.93
C TYR A 75 1.51 0.52 -1.81
N SER A 76 0.53 -0.34 -2.10
CA SER A 76 -0.64 0.02 -2.89
C SER A 76 -1.93 -0.56 -2.31
N THR A 77 -3.03 0.14 -2.57
CA THR A 77 -4.40 -0.29 -2.26
C THR A 77 -5.35 0.14 -3.36
N CYS A 78 -6.47 -0.56 -3.50
CA CYS A 78 -7.60 -0.15 -4.33
C CYS A 78 -8.73 0.51 -3.50
N THR A 79 -8.36 1.32 -2.50
CA THR A 79 -9.32 2.07 -1.69
C THR A 79 -8.97 3.55 -1.63
N MET A 80 -9.96 4.38 -1.31
CA MET A 80 -9.80 5.81 -1.07
C MET A 80 -9.81 6.14 0.43
N ASN A 81 -9.84 5.12 1.29
CA ASN A 81 -9.87 5.30 2.74
C ASN A 81 -8.50 5.72 3.27
N ARG A 82 -8.41 6.94 3.78
CA ARG A 82 -7.17 7.49 4.34
C ARG A 82 -6.57 6.62 5.45
N ALA A 83 -7.41 6.00 6.29
CA ALA A 83 -6.95 5.13 7.37
C ALA A 83 -6.19 3.89 6.87
N GLU A 84 -6.47 3.46 5.62
CA GLU A 84 -5.80 2.35 4.94
C GLU A 84 -4.64 2.80 4.05
N ASN A 85 -4.48 4.08 3.80
CA ASN A 85 -3.55 4.71 2.88
C ASN A 85 -2.49 5.54 3.61
N GLU A 86 -2.69 6.86 3.65
CA GLU A 86 -1.71 7.81 4.19
C GLU A 86 -1.38 7.52 5.66
N ASP A 87 -2.39 7.15 6.46
CA ASP A 87 -2.19 6.92 7.88
C ASP A 87 -1.33 5.68 8.14
N ILE A 88 -1.46 4.62 7.31
CA ILE A 88 -0.59 3.43 7.36
C ILE A 88 0.86 3.80 7.03
N VAL A 89 1.07 4.51 5.92
CA VAL A 89 2.43 4.88 5.47
C VAL A 89 3.09 5.86 6.45
N ASN A 90 2.34 6.82 6.97
CA ASN A 90 2.85 7.78 7.95
C ASN A 90 3.23 7.11 9.27
N ALA A 91 2.40 6.18 9.77
CA ALA A 91 2.73 5.39 10.97
C ALA A 91 3.99 4.55 10.74
N PHE A 92 4.12 3.91 9.58
CA PHE A 92 5.31 3.16 9.20
C PHE A 92 6.57 4.02 9.19
N ARG A 93 6.53 5.20 8.60
CA ARG A 93 7.68 6.14 8.56
C ARG A 93 8.14 6.62 9.94
N ILE A 94 7.22 6.72 10.88
CA ILE A 94 7.55 7.10 12.26
C ILE A 94 8.38 6.02 12.94
N SER A 95 8.06 4.74 12.71
CA SER A 95 8.71 3.59 13.33
C SER A 95 9.92 3.06 12.56
N HIS A 96 10.02 3.35 11.25
CA HIS A 96 11.08 2.85 10.35
C HIS A 96 11.89 4.02 9.77
N LYS A 97 12.82 4.56 10.55
CA LYS A 97 13.65 5.71 10.15
C LYS A 97 14.70 5.39 9.09
N ASP A 98 14.93 4.11 8.86
CA ASP A 98 15.74 3.56 7.78
C ASP A 98 15.03 3.60 6.40
N PHE A 99 13.74 3.99 6.37
CA PHE A 99 13.01 4.23 5.13
C PHE A 99 12.72 5.71 4.92
N GLU A 100 12.84 6.15 3.68
CA GLU A 100 12.45 7.50 3.22
C GLU A 100 11.40 7.40 2.11
N VAL A 101 10.52 8.39 2.02
CA VAL A 101 9.54 8.47 0.93
C VAL A 101 10.23 8.96 -0.33
N VAL A 102 9.91 8.31 -1.45
CA VAL A 102 10.26 8.77 -2.79
C VAL A 102 8.98 9.31 -3.44
N PRO A 103 8.89 10.62 -3.70
CA PRO A 103 7.68 11.22 -4.28
C PRO A 103 7.24 10.55 -5.58
N VAL A 104 5.96 10.23 -5.69
CA VAL A 104 5.35 9.59 -6.87
C VAL A 104 4.11 10.33 -7.38
N GLY A 105 3.75 11.47 -6.81
CA GLY A 105 2.58 12.25 -7.23
C GLY A 105 2.59 12.65 -8.70
N ASN A 106 3.77 12.81 -9.31
CA ASN A 106 3.95 13.14 -10.72
C ASN A 106 4.27 11.91 -11.60
N ALA A 107 4.12 10.69 -11.07
CA ALA A 107 4.37 9.48 -11.83
C ALA A 107 3.24 9.19 -12.84
N PHE A 108 3.56 8.46 -13.90
CA PHE A 108 2.61 7.94 -14.89
C PHE A 108 1.73 9.00 -15.59
N GLY A 109 2.20 10.23 -15.70
CA GLY A 109 1.45 11.33 -16.32
C GLY A 109 0.46 12.05 -15.39
N PHE A 110 0.37 11.65 -14.12
CA PHE A 110 -0.33 12.42 -13.12
C PHE A 110 0.50 13.64 -12.68
N SER A 111 -0.19 14.70 -12.30
CA SER A 111 0.44 15.94 -11.81
C SER A 111 -0.15 16.28 -10.44
N LYS A 112 0.19 15.49 -9.44
CA LYS A 112 -0.23 15.65 -8.05
C LYS A 112 0.95 16.21 -7.24
N ASP A 113 0.79 17.34 -6.59
CA ASP A 113 1.79 17.88 -5.66
C ASP A 113 1.71 17.15 -4.32
N SER A 114 2.21 15.91 -4.32
CA SER A 114 2.15 15.00 -3.17
C SER A 114 3.27 13.98 -3.20
N ASP A 115 3.70 13.56 -2.02
CA ASP A 115 4.60 12.43 -1.81
C ASP A 115 4.01 11.11 -2.32
N TYR A 116 2.68 10.98 -2.30
CA TYR A 116 1.93 9.80 -2.68
C TYR A 116 1.10 10.05 -3.93
N LEU A 117 0.82 8.99 -4.68
CA LEU A 117 -0.14 9.06 -5.78
C LEU A 117 -1.50 8.53 -5.31
N SER A 118 -2.48 9.43 -5.22
CA SER A 118 -3.88 9.09 -4.99
C SER A 118 -4.66 9.33 -6.27
N ILE A 119 -5.15 8.25 -6.89
CA ILE A 119 -6.01 8.28 -8.06
C ILE A 119 -7.45 8.28 -7.56
N LEU A 120 -8.21 9.28 -7.95
CA LEU A 120 -9.59 9.47 -7.51
C LEU A 120 -10.55 9.38 -8.72
N PRO A 121 -11.59 8.54 -8.65
CA PRO A 121 -12.50 8.33 -9.79
C PRO A 121 -13.14 9.60 -10.34
N GLN A 122 -13.46 10.55 -9.47
CA GLN A 122 -14.08 11.80 -9.84
C GLN A 122 -13.14 12.77 -10.57
N ASP A 123 -11.84 12.69 -10.30
CA ASP A 123 -10.85 13.62 -10.86
C ASP A 123 -10.11 13.03 -12.06
N ASP A 124 -9.81 11.74 -11.98
CA ASP A 124 -8.92 11.07 -12.94
C ASP A 124 -9.68 10.14 -13.91
N GLY A 125 -10.98 9.89 -13.68
CA GLY A 125 -11.82 9.03 -14.53
C GLY A 125 -11.47 7.54 -14.48
N LEU A 126 -10.53 7.15 -13.60
CA LEU A 126 -10.04 5.81 -13.38
C LEU A 126 -10.63 5.22 -12.10
N ASP A 127 -10.30 3.97 -11.79
CA ASP A 127 -10.58 3.41 -10.48
C ASP A 127 -9.73 4.11 -9.40
N GLY A 128 -10.24 4.12 -8.17
CA GLY A 128 -9.52 4.69 -7.05
C GLY A 128 -8.36 3.79 -6.61
N PHE A 129 -7.17 4.37 -6.58
CA PHE A 129 -5.94 3.71 -6.12
C PHE A 129 -5.09 4.64 -5.28
N PHE A 130 -4.35 4.04 -4.37
CA PHE A 130 -3.31 4.71 -3.62
C PHE A 130 -1.97 4.00 -3.82
N ILE A 131 -0.91 4.78 -4.03
CA ILE A 131 0.46 4.26 -4.21
C ILE A 131 1.42 5.13 -3.39
N ALA A 132 2.22 4.46 -2.56
CA ALA A 132 3.35 5.05 -1.86
C ALA A 132 4.64 4.29 -2.20
N LYS A 133 5.71 5.02 -2.49
CA LYS A 133 7.03 4.46 -2.75
C LYS A 133 7.99 4.88 -1.65
N LEU A 134 8.69 3.92 -1.10
CA LEU A 134 9.71 4.13 -0.07
C LEU A 134 11.03 3.52 -0.53
N ARG A 135 12.13 4.09 -0.09
CA ARG A 135 13.48 3.59 -0.29
C ARG A 135 14.10 3.30 1.06
N ARG A 136 14.68 2.12 1.20
CA ARG A 136 15.51 1.79 2.36
C ARG A 136 16.89 2.45 2.21
N LYS A 137 17.35 3.15 3.24
CA LYS A 137 18.68 3.79 3.29
C LYS A 137 19.80 2.77 3.39
#